data_bb0b2560f2e7fed6a7edb7e831fdc59a
#
_entry.id   bb0b2560f2e7fed6a7edb7e831fdc59a
#
_cell.length_a   1.000
_cell.length_b   1.000
_cell.length_c   1.000
_cell.angle_alpha   90.00
_cell.angle_beta   90.00
_cell.angle_gamma   90.00
#
_symmetry.space_group_name_H-M   'P 1'
#
loop_
_entity.id
_entity.type
_entity.pdbx_description
1 polymer ?
#
loop_
_entity_poly.entity_id
_entity_poly.type
_entity_poly.pdbx_seq_one_letter_code
_entity_poly.pdbx_strand_id
1 'polypeptide(L)'
;MATSANQSAKTDKFGDLRRRLVFLLLALVVYRIGAHIPVPGIDPAQLQQFFKGQEGGILNLINMFSGGALSRFTIFALGIMPYISASIIMQLLAYVVPAFEQMKKEGEAGRRKITKYTRYGTLGLALFQTMSIALALESSPGMVLEPGFGFRITTVVSLTAGTMFLMWLGEQITERGLGNGISILIFAGIAAGLPNAIGGLLELVRTGAMNILVAIVIVAVVVLVTYFVVFVERGQRKILVNYARRQVGNKVYGGQSSHLPLKLNMAGVIPPIFASSIILLPATLVSWLSTGDSMRWLKDIAGMLTPGQPIYVMFYAAAIVFFCFFYTALVFNSRETAENLKKSGAFVPGIRPGDQTAKYIDKILLRLTFAGAIYITFVCLLPEFLILKYNVPFYFGGTSLLIIVVVTMDFMAQVQNYMMSQQYDSLLKKANFKTSLGA
;
A
#
# COMPACT_ATOMS: atom_id res chain seq x y z
N MET A 1 10.05 50.27 18.15
CA MET A 1 10.15 49.22 17.09
C MET A 1 10.27 47.80 17.61
N ALA A 2 9.67 47.45 18.75
CA ALA A 2 9.75 46.09 19.35
C ALA A 2 8.41 45.36 19.43
N THR A 3 7.33 45.90 18.85
CA THR A 3 5.97 45.35 18.95
C THR A 3 5.49 44.60 17.72
N SER A 4 6.18 44.69 16.59
CA SER A 4 5.79 44.01 15.35
C SER A 4 6.36 42.57 15.19
N ALA A 5 7.46 42.24 15.87
CA ALA A 5 8.08 40.91 15.80
C ALA A 5 7.30 39.81 16.58
N ASN A 6 6.45 40.23 17.54
CA ASN A 6 5.74 39.28 18.41
C ASN A 6 4.34 38.87 17.87
N GLN A 7 3.86 39.52 16.81
CA GLN A 7 2.58 39.14 16.18
C GLN A 7 2.74 38.07 15.09
N SER A 8 3.90 37.97 14.42
CA SER A 8 4.18 36.92 13.41
C SER A 8 4.35 35.53 14.04
N ALA A 9 4.75 35.43 15.29
CA ALA A 9 4.91 34.11 15.96
C ALA A 9 3.59 33.49 16.48
N LYS A 10 2.47 34.23 16.43
CA LYS A 10 1.16 33.75 16.89
C LYS A 10 0.28 33.12 15.82
N THR A 11 0.61 33.27 14.53
CA THR A 11 -0.27 32.85 13.43
C THR A 11 0.05 31.49 12.84
N ASP A 12 1.14 30.83 13.24
CA ASP A 12 1.66 29.65 12.53
C ASP A 12 1.49 28.32 13.30
N LYS A 13 0.44 28.20 14.14
CA LYS A 13 0.19 26.94 14.88
C LYS A 13 -0.14 25.75 13.97
N PHE A 14 -0.63 26.00 12.77
CA PHE A 14 -0.93 25.00 11.75
C PHE A 14 -0.08 25.14 10.49
N GLY A 15 0.91 26.01 10.46
CA GLY A 15 1.73 26.31 9.29
C GLY A 15 2.48 25.10 8.76
N ASP A 16 3.04 24.28 9.63
CA ASP A 16 3.77 23.08 9.22
C ASP A 16 2.82 21.99 8.70
N LEU A 17 1.68 21.75 9.34
CA LEU A 17 0.66 20.82 8.85
C LEU A 17 0.12 21.26 7.50
N ARG A 18 -0.20 22.54 7.36
CA ARG A 18 -0.67 23.12 6.08
C ARG A 18 0.39 22.96 4.98
N ARG A 19 1.66 23.23 5.28
CA ARG A 19 2.77 23.06 4.34
C ARG A 19 2.89 21.61 3.86
N ARG A 20 2.80 20.64 4.78
CA ARG A 20 2.85 19.20 4.46
C ARG A 20 1.65 18.76 3.62
N LEU A 21 0.44 19.25 3.93
CA LEU A 21 -0.77 18.97 3.15
C LEU A 21 -0.71 19.59 1.76
N VAL A 22 -0.26 20.85 1.64
CA VAL A 22 -0.08 21.51 0.35
C VAL A 22 0.95 20.77 -0.50
N PHE A 23 2.08 20.36 0.10
CA PHE A 23 3.07 19.55 -0.60
C PHE A 23 2.49 18.23 -1.12
N LEU A 24 1.72 17.54 -0.28
CA LEU A 24 1.04 16.30 -0.67
C LEU A 24 0.09 16.53 -1.86
N LEU A 25 -0.76 17.55 -1.79
CA LEU A 25 -1.70 17.87 -2.87
C LEU A 25 -0.96 18.20 -4.17
N LEU A 26 0.11 19.00 -4.11
CA LEU A 26 0.93 19.32 -5.28
C LEU A 26 1.59 18.07 -5.88
N ALA A 27 2.10 17.17 -5.03
CA ALA A 27 2.68 15.90 -5.47
C ALA A 27 1.63 15.02 -6.19
N LEU A 28 0.39 14.96 -5.69
CA LEU A 28 -0.70 14.25 -6.34
C LEU A 28 -1.12 14.87 -7.67
N VAL A 29 -1.09 16.21 -7.77
CA VAL A 29 -1.32 16.91 -9.05
C VAL A 29 -0.24 16.56 -10.08
N VAL A 30 1.05 16.57 -9.68
CA VAL A 30 2.16 16.14 -10.55
C VAL A 30 2.00 14.70 -11.00
N TYR A 31 1.67 13.80 -10.07
CA TYR A 31 1.36 12.41 -10.40
C TYR A 31 0.23 12.31 -11.44
N ARG A 32 -0.84 13.08 -11.25
CA ARG A 32 -2.00 13.02 -12.15
C ARG A 32 -1.68 13.57 -13.54
N ILE A 33 -0.90 14.65 -13.65
CA ILE A 33 -0.44 15.20 -14.92
C ILE A 33 0.40 14.15 -15.67
N GLY A 34 1.38 13.54 -15.03
CA GLY A 34 2.23 12.52 -15.66
C GLY A 34 1.47 11.27 -16.09
N ALA A 35 0.37 10.90 -15.39
CA ALA A 35 -0.52 9.82 -15.80
C ALA A 35 -1.35 10.11 -17.07
N HIS A 36 -1.20 11.28 -17.68
CA HIS A 36 -1.84 11.67 -18.93
C HIS A 36 -0.86 12.01 -20.06
N ILE A 37 0.45 11.97 -19.82
CA ILE A 37 1.47 12.20 -20.83
C ILE A 37 1.75 10.90 -21.59
N PRO A 38 1.28 10.73 -22.83
CA PRO A 38 1.47 9.48 -23.57
C PRO A 38 2.93 9.33 -24.02
N VAL A 39 3.38 8.08 -24.13
CA VAL A 39 4.67 7.75 -24.75
C VAL A 39 4.47 7.78 -26.27
N PRO A 40 5.37 8.44 -27.04
CA PRO A 40 5.24 8.52 -28.48
C PRO A 40 5.42 7.16 -29.16
N GLY A 41 4.83 7.00 -30.35
CA GLY A 41 5.00 5.81 -31.21
C GLY A 41 3.91 4.75 -31.12
N ILE A 42 2.81 5.01 -30.39
CA ILE A 42 1.67 4.09 -30.23
C ILE A 42 0.40 4.74 -30.74
N ASP A 43 -0.46 3.94 -31.37
CA ASP A 43 -1.81 4.35 -31.76
C ASP A 43 -2.77 4.25 -30.57
N PRO A 44 -3.31 5.37 -30.04
CA PRO A 44 -4.19 5.35 -28.88
C PRO A 44 -5.51 4.61 -29.15
N ALA A 45 -6.02 4.62 -30.38
CA ALA A 45 -7.30 4.02 -30.72
C ALA A 45 -7.22 2.49 -30.69
N GLN A 46 -6.18 1.93 -31.27
CA GLN A 46 -5.94 0.49 -31.25
C GLN A 46 -5.61 -0.03 -29.85
N LEU A 47 -4.86 0.72 -29.07
CA LEU A 47 -4.56 0.40 -27.70
C LEU A 47 -5.83 0.32 -26.82
N GLN A 48 -6.75 1.29 -26.97
CA GLN A 48 -8.03 1.25 -26.25
C GLN A 48 -8.89 0.05 -26.64
N GLN A 49 -8.91 -0.34 -27.92
CA GLN A 49 -9.63 -1.54 -28.37
C GLN A 49 -9.03 -2.82 -27.78
N PHE A 50 -7.71 -2.91 -27.72
CA PHE A 50 -7.01 -4.05 -27.11
C PHE A 50 -7.36 -4.19 -25.61
N PHE A 51 -7.36 -3.09 -24.85
CA PHE A 51 -7.73 -3.14 -23.44
C PHE A 51 -9.21 -3.45 -23.21
N LYS A 52 -10.11 -3.00 -24.09
CA LYS A 52 -11.53 -3.37 -24.04
C LYS A 52 -11.77 -4.86 -24.32
N GLY A 53 -10.97 -5.46 -25.19
CA GLY A 53 -11.06 -6.91 -25.49
C GLY A 53 -10.48 -7.80 -24.39
N GLN A 54 -9.71 -7.25 -23.46
CA GLN A 54 -9.08 -7.97 -22.35
C GLN A 54 -9.63 -7.54 -20.97
N GLU A 55 -10.89 -7.14 -20.90
CA GLU A 55 -11.56 -6.83 -19.63
C GLU A 55 -11.54 -8.06 -18.71
N GLY A 56 -10.91 -7.93 -17.51
CA GLY A 56 -10.75 -9.00 -16.54
C GLY A 56 -9.38 -9.68 -16.50
N GLY A 57 -8.45 -9.34 -17.42
CA GLY A 57 -7.10 -9.92 -17.45
C GLY A 57 -6.12 -9.27 -16.45
N ILE A 58 -4.92 -9.87 -16.37
CA ILE A 58 -3.80 -9.38 -15.51
C ILE A 58 -3.42 -7.94 -15.85
N LEU A 59 -3.47 -7.56 -17.13
CA LEU A 59 -3.20 -6.19 -17.59
C LEU A 59 -4.16 -5.16 -16.97
N ASN A 60 -5.39 -5.57 -16.72
CA ASN A 60 -6.38 -4.70 -16.10
C ASN A 60 -6.08 -4.43 -14.62
N LEU A 61 -5.52 -5.41 -13.89
CA LEU A 61 -5.03 -5.20 -12.53
C LEU A 61 -3.89 -4.17 -12.51
N ILE A 62 -2.91 -4.30 -13.42
CA ILE A 62 -1.80 -3.32 -13.52
C ILE A 62 -2.36 -1.93 -13.86
N ASN A 63 -3.30 -1.86 -14.80
CA ASN A 63 -3.94 -0.62 -15.20
C ASN A 63 -4.70 0.05 -14.05
N MET A 64 -5.34 -0.73 -13.19
CA MET A 64 -6.03 -0.25 -11.99
C MET A 64 -5.04 0.38 -11.00
N PHE A 65 -3.91 -0.28 -10.70
CA PHE A 65 -2.89 0.26 -9.79
C PHE A 65 -2.17 1.48 -10.37
N SER A 66 -2.06 1.60 -11.69
CA SER A 66 -1.48 2.76 -12.37
C SER A 66 -2.48 3.91 -12.58
N GLY A 67 -3.75 3.74 -12.17
CA GLY A 67 -4.79 4.76 -12.34
C GLY A 67 -5.20 5.02 -13.79
N GLY A 68 -5.19 3.97 -14.62
CA GLY A 68 -5.51 4.04 -16.04
C GLY A 68 -4.35 4.53 -16.92
N ALA A 69 -3.13 4.63 -16.36
CA ALA A 69 -1.95 5.07 -17.08
C ALA A 69 -1.49 4.04 -18.12
N LEU A 70 -1.69 2.74 -17.87
CA LEU A 70 -1.32 1.69 -18.80
C LEU A 70 -2.23 1.67 -20.02
N SER A 71 -3.54 1.83 -19.86
CA SER A 71 -4.49 1.85 -21.00
C SER A 71 -4.31 3.05 -21.93
N ARG A 72 -3.65 4.11 -21.47
CA ARG A 72 -3.26 5.29 -22.25
C ARG A 72 -1.80 5.26 -22.67
N PHE A 73 -1.06 4.24 -22.25
CA PHE A 73 0.39 4.10 -22.43
C PHE A 73 1.17 5.36 -22.11
N THR A 74 0.99 5.85 -20.90
CA THR A 74 1.67 7.05 -20.42
C THR A 74 3.03 6.72 -19.81
N ILE A 75 3.84 7.75 -19.53
CA ILE A 75 5.14 7.59 -18.87
C ILE A 75 5.04 6.87 -17.52
N PHE A 76 3.86 6.86 -16.88
CA PHE A 76 3.59 6.16 -15.63
C PHE A 76 2.83 4.83 -15.82
N ALA A 77 2.88 4.23 -17.01
CA ALA A 77 2.13 3.01 -17.32
C ALA A 77 2.43 1.84 -16.37
N LEU A 78 3.69 1.64 -15.96
CA LEU A 78 4.08 0.64 -14.96
C LEU A 78 3.71 1.03 -13.53
N GLY A 79 3.41 2.30 -13.27
CA GLY A 79 3.14 2.79 -11.92
C GLY A 79 4.30 2.53 -10.96
N ILE A 80 3.96 2.18 -9.71
CA ILE A 80 4.91 1.88 -8.63
C ILE A 80 5.16 0.35 -8.51
N MET A 81 4.57 -0.48 -9.36
CA MET A 81 4.64 -1.95 -9.25
C MET A 81 6.09 -2.49 -9.22
N PRO A 82 7.05 -2.03 -10.07
CA PRO A 82 8.43 -2.51 -10.01
C PRO A 82 9.09 -2.22 -8.65
N TYR A 83 8.79 -1.09 -8.04
CA TYR A 83 9.30 -0.76 -6.71
C TYR A 83 8.69 -1.65 -5.61
N ILE A 84 7.40 -1.92 -5.66
CA ILE A 84 6.75 -2.83 -4.71
C ILE A 84 7.40 -4.20 -4.79
N SER A 85 7.55 -4.75 -5.99
CA SER A 85 8.19 -6.04 -6.22
C SER A 85 9.64 -6.07 -5.71
N ALA A 86 10.44 -5.05 -6.01
CA ALA A 86 11.81 -4.92 -5.50
C ALA A 86 11.86 -4.84 -3.97
N SER A 87 10.94 -4.08 -3.37
CA SER A 87 10.84 -3.93 -1.91
C SER A 87 10.50 -5.26 -1.23
N ILE A 88 9.58 -6.05 -1.82
CA ILE A 88 9.24 -7.39 -1.33
C ILE A 88 10.46 -8.30 -1.37
N ILE A 89 11.13 -8.36 -2.53
CA ILE A 89 12.32 -9.19 -2.73
C ILE A 89 13.39 -8.82 -1.71
N MET A 90 13.65 -7.54 -1.50
CA MET A 90 14.65 -7.07 -0.53
C MET A 90 14.24 -7.38 0.91
N GLN A 91 12.97 -7.30 1.25
CA GLN A 91 12.47 -7.67 2.58
C GLN A 91 12.60 -9.18 2.83
N LEU A 92 12.30 -10.01 1.83
CA LEU A 92 12.52 -11.47 1.90
C LEU A 92 14.01 -11.81 2.03
N LEU A 93 14.86 -11.17 1.23
CA LEU A 93 16.32 -11.36 1.30
C LEU A 93 16.90 -10.97 2.67
N ALA A 94 16.36 -9.93 3.30
CA ALA A 94 16.77 -9.52 4.65
C ALA A 94 16.48 -10.57 5.74
N TYR A 95 15.64 -11.57 5.45
CA TYR A 95 15.37 -12.71 6.34
C TYR A 95 16.17 -13.96 5.98
N VAL A 96 16.37 -14.20 4.68
CA VAL A 96 16.99 -15.44 4.19
C VAL A 96 18.52 -15.32 4.15
N VAL A 97 19.05 -14.14 3.84
CA VAL A 97 20.48 -13.92 3.63
C VAL A 97 21.11 -13.25 4.85
N PRO A 98 22.04 -13.91 5.55
CA PRO A 98 22.65 -13.39 6.79
C PRO A 98 23.31 -12.01 6.64
N ALA A 99 23.86 -11.69 5.46
CA ALA A 99 24.45 -10.38 5.19
C ALA A 99 23.44 -9.23 5.27
N PHE A 100 22.23 -9.43 4.74
CA PHE A 100 21.15 -8.43 4.81
C PHE A 100 20.51 -8.37 6.21
N GLU A 101 20.46 -9.49 6.93
CA GLU A 101 20.02 -9.51 8.33
C GLU A 101 20.98 -8.69 9.22
N GLN A 102 22.28 -8.80 9.02
CA GLN A 102 23.26 -7.98 9.73
C GLN A 102 23.09 -6.50 9.43
N MET A 103 22.91 -6.13 8.15
CA MET A 103 22.61 -4.74 7.76
C MET A 103 21.37 -4.21 8.46
N LYS A 104 20.32 -5.03 8.60
CA LYS A 104 19.10 -4.62 9.31
C LYS A 104 19.37 -4.32 10.80
N LYS A 105 20.29 -5.05 11.43
CA LYS A 105 20.72 -4.85 12.82
C LYS A 105 21.62 -3.62 13.01
N GLU A 106 22.25 -3.10 11.96
CA GLU A 106 23.05 -1.86 11.99
C GLU A 106 22.21 -0.58 12.20
N GLY A 107 20.87 -0.69 12.31
CA GLY A 107 19.98 0.45 12.54
C GLY A 107 19.82 1.35 11.32
N GLU A 108 19.90 2.68 11.50
CA GLU A 108 19.66 3.67 10.44
C GLU A 108 20.63 3.55 9.25
N ALA A 109 21.90 3.26 9.51
CA ALA A 109 22.92 3.11 8.45
C ALA A 109 22.63 1.90 7.56
N GLY A 110 22.26 0.77 8.16
CA GLY A 110 21.88 -0.43 7.44
C GLY A 110 20.57 -0.26 6.67
N ARG A 111 19.60 0.42 7.25
CA ARG A 111 18.35 0.73 6.57
C ARG A 111 18.56 1.57 5.30
N ARG A 112 19.45 2.55 5.33
CA ARG A 112 19.82 3.34 4.14
C ARG A 112 20.47 2.48 3.04
N LYS A 113 21.33 1.51 3.42
CA LYS A 113 21.92 0.56 2.47
C LYS A 113 20.83 -0.32 1.81
N ILE A 114 19.91 -0.87 2.60
CA ILE A 114 18.80 -1.70 2.09
C ILE A 114 17.92 -0.87 1.12
N THR A 115 17.58 0.37 1.46
CA THR A 115 16.84 1.27 0.57
C THR A 115 17.59 1.51 -0.75
N LYS A 116 18.92 1.68 -0.70
CA LYS A 116 19.74 1.82 -1.91
C LYS A 116 19.66 0.58 -2.80
N TYR A 117 19.77 -0.62 -2.22
CA TYR A 117 19.61 -1.87 -2.98
C TYR A 117 18.19 -2.04 -3.54
N THR A 118 17.16 -1.62 -2.80
CA THR A 118 15.78 -1.60 -3.30
C THR A 118 15.64 -0.71 -4.53
N ARG A 119 16.27 0.48 -4.55
CA ARG A 119 16.26 1.37 -5.73
C ARG A 119 16.95 0.73 -6.94
N TYR A 120 18.09 0.07 -6.76
CA TYR A 120 18.75 -0.67 -7.85
C TYR A 120 17.91 -1.85 -8.34
N GLY A 121 17.31 -2.61 -7.42
CA GLY A 121 16.36 -3.68 -7.78
C GLY A 121 15.16 -3.16 -8.56
N THR A 122 14.63 -2.00 -8.17
CA THR A 122 13.55 -1.32 -8.89
C THR A 122 13.95 -0.95 -10.30
N LEU A 123 15.15 -0.38 -10.47
CA LEU A 123 15.67 -0.04 -11.81
C LEU A 123 15.80 -1.29 -12.68
N GLY A 124 16.39 -2.36 -12.16
CA GLY A 124 16.55 -3.63 -12.90
C GLY A 124 15.21 -4.24 -13.30
N LEU A 125 14.24 -4.32 -12.37
CA LEU A 125 12.90 -4.83 -12.66
C LEU A 125 12.13 -3.93 -13.64
N ALA A 126 12.25 -2.60 -13.51
CA ALA A 126 11.62 -1.66 -14.41
C ALA A 126 12.17 -1.81 -15.84
N LEU A 127 13.48 -1.88 -16.03
CA LEU A 127 14.10 -2.11 -17.34
C LEU A 127 13.62 -3.44 -17.95
N PHE A 128 13.57 -4.48 -17.17
CA PHE A 128 13.09 -5.78 -17.60
C PHE A 128 11.62 -5.73 -18.02
N GLN A 129 10.73 -5.18 -17.20
CA GLN A 129 9.31 -5.10 -17.48
C GLN A 129 8.98 -4.16 -18.65
N THR A 130 9.69 -3.03 -18.78
CA THR A 130 9.50 -2.09 -19.88
C THR A 130 9.92 -2.69 -21.21
N MET A 131 11.03 -3.43 -21.23
CA MET A 131 11.46 -4.17 -22.44
C MET A 131 10.43 -5.22 -22.82
N SER A 132 9.85 -5.94 -21.83
CA SER A 132 8.78 -6.91 -22.05
C SER A 132 7.59 -6.30 -22.76
N ILE A 133 7.11 -5.18 -22.21
CA ILE A 133 5.94 -4.48 -22.76
C ILE A 133 6.24 -3.95 -24.16
N ALA A 134 7.42 -3.38 -24.39
CA ALA A 134 7.81 -2.88 -25.71
C ALA A 134 7.78 -3.98 -26.78
N LEU A 135 8.34 -5.16 -26.49
CA LEU A 135 8.33 -6.29 -27.39
C LEU A 135 6.92 -6.89 -27.60
N ALA A 136 6.11 -6.96 -26.53
CA ALA A 136 4.74 -7.44 -26.62
C ALA A 136 3.86 -6.53 -27.51
N LEU A 137 4.03 -5.21 -27.39
CA LEU A 137 3.30 -4.24 -28.23
C LEU A 137 3.76 -4.30 -29.69
N GLU A 138 5.06 -4.45 -29.92
CA GLU A 138 5.61 -4.56 -31.27
C GLU A 138 5.18 -5.85 -32.00
N SER A 139 4.96 -6.95 -31.24
CA SER A 139 4.45 -8.20 -31.80
C SER A 139 2.95 -8.15 -32.17
N SER A 140 2.23 -7.13 -31.68
CA SER A 140 0.80 -6.95 -31.96
C SER A 140 0.61 -6.08 -33.21
N PRO A 141 -0.01 -6.59 -34.30
CA PRO A 141 -0.09 -5.84 -35.54
C PRO A 141 -0.89 -4.55 -35.39
N GLY A 142 -0.32 -3.44 -35.87
CA GLY A 142 -0.99 -2.14 -35.93
C GLY A 142 -0.96 -1.31 -34.66
N MET A 143 -0.43 -1.81 -33.52
CA MET A 143 -0.33 -1.03 -32.28
C MET A 143 0.78 0.01 -32.28
N VAL A 144 1.89 -0.32 -32.94
CA VAL A 144 3.08 0.54 -33.01
C VAL A 144 3.11 1.18 -34.40
N LEU A 145 3.23 2.52 -34.45
CA LEU A 145 3.27 3.27 -35.71
C LEU A 145 4.54 2.95 -36.51
N GLU A 146 5.68 2.89 -35.84
CA GLU A 146 6.98 2.58 -36.44
C GLU A 146 7.68 1.51 -35.58
N PRO A 147 7.50 0.22 -35.88
CA PRO A 147 8.19 -0.84 -35.16
C PRO A 147 9.69 -0.80 -35.44
N GLY A 148 10.51 -0.96 -34.39
CA GLY A 148 11.96 -0.97 -34.53
C GLY A 148 12.72 -0.57 -33.27
N PHE A 149 14.04 -0.56 -33.40
CA PHE A 149 14.96 -0.29 -32.29
C PHE A 149 14.73 1.08 -31.64
N GLY A 150 14.34 2.10 -32.41
CA GLY A 150 14.01 3.45 -31.94
C GLY A 150 12.82 3.43 -30.96
N PHE A 151 11.72 2.75 -31.33
CA PHE A 151 10.55 2.59 -30.48
C PHE A 151 10.89 1.88 -29.16
N ARG A 152 11.67 0.78 -29.24
CA ARG A 152 12.08 0.02 -28.04
C ARG A 152 12.85 0.89 -27.06
N ILE A 153 13.87 1.64 -27.53
CA ILE A 153 14.66 2.52 -26.68
C ILE A 153 13.78 3.60 -26.07
N THR A 154 12.99 4.30 -26.90
CA THR A 154 12.14 5.40 -26.42
C THR A 154 11.17 4.91 -25.35
N THR A 155 10.53 3.77 -25.57
CA THR A 155 9.60 3.15 -24.60
C THR A 155 10.31 2.75 -23.31
N VAL A 156 11.45 2.03 -23.42
CA VAL A 156 12.19 1.58 -22.24
C VAL A 156 12.68 2.76 -21.40
N VAL A 157 13.26 3.76 -22.03
CA VAL A 157 13.77 4.95 -21.32
C VAL A 157 12.62 5.72 -20.68
N SER A 158 11.54 5.98 -21.41
CA SER A 158 10.40 6.77 -20.93
C SER A 158 9.69 6.11 -19.74
N LEU A 159 9.35 4.82 -19.85
CA LEU A 159 8.65 4.11 -18.79
C LEU A 159 9.55 3.87 -17.56
N THR A 160 10.83 3.57 -17.76
CA THR A 160 11.77 3.40 -16.65
C THR A 160 11.99 4.71 -15.92
N ALA A 161 12.18 5.81 -16.66
CA ALA A 161 12.30 7.14 -16.06
C ALA A 161 11.05 7.53 -15.27
N GLY A 162 9.86 7.22 -15.82
CA GLY A 162 8.58 7.44 -15.13
C GLY A 162 8.46 6.64 -13.83
N THR A 163 8.83 5.37 -13.84
CA THR A 163 8.83 4.52 -12.64
C THR A 163 9.80 5.03 -11.57
N MET A 164 11.02 5.41 -11.97
CA MET A 164 12.03 5.96 -11.05
C MET A 164 11.58 7.31 -10.47
N PHE A 165 10.92 8.13 -11.28
CA PHE A 165 10.33 9.39 -10.82
C PHE A 165 9.21 9.15 -9.80
N LEU A 166 8.31 8.19 -10.03
CA LEU A 166 7.25 7.85 -9.08
C LEU A 166 7.80 7.30 -7.77
N MET A 167 8.83 6.48 -7.82
CA MET A 167 9.54 6.01 -6.63
C MET A 167 10.09 7.19 -5.82
N TRP A 168 10.82 8.10 -6.48
CA TRP A 168 11.35 9.31 -5.85
C TRP A 168 10.24 10.19 -5.28
N LEU A 169 9.15 10.39 -6.03
CA LEU A 169 7.99 11.17 -5.58
C LEU A 169 7.36 10.56 -4.32
N GLY A 170 7.20 9.22 -4.27
CA GLY A 170 6.70 8.51 -3.10
C GLY A 170 7.60 8.67 -1.87
N GLU A 171 8.92 8.64 -2.05
CA GLU A 171 9.88 8.93 -0.99
C GLU A 171 9.77 10.38 -0.49
N GLN A 172 9.66 11.35 -1.41
CA GLN A 172 9.47 12.77 -1.04
C GLN A 172 8.16 13.02 -0.28
N ILE A 173 7.07 12.34 -0.67
CA ILE A 173 5.80 12.43 0.07
C ILE A 173 5.97 11.86 1.49
N THR A 174 6.71 10.76 1.64
CA THR A 174 6.97 10.15 2.96
C THR A 174 7.82 11.06 3.85
N GLU A 175 8.84 11.73 3.29
CA GLU A 175 9.76 12.59 4.04
C GLU A 175 9.16 13.96 4.38
N ARG A 176 8.50 14.60 3.43
CA ARG A 176 8.04 16.00 3.51
C ARG A 176 6.54 16.16 3.64
N GLY A 177 5.77 15.12 3.31
CA GLY A 177 4.33 15.11 3.41
C GLY A 177 3.82 14.50 4.71
N LEU A 178 2.68 13.83 4.62
CA LEU A 178 2.03 13.05 5.68
C LEU A 178 1.76 11.65 5.15
N GLY A 179 2.05 10.65 5.94
CA GLY A 179 1.76 9.27 5.61
C GLY A 179 2.85 8.55 4.82
N ASN A 180 2.53 7.32 4.42
CA ASN A 180 3.38 6.55 3.52
C ASN A 180 3.11 6.99 2.08
N GLY A 181 4.07 7.69 1.45
CA GLY A 181 3.90 8.26 0.13
C GLY A 181 3.60 7.23 -0.96
N ILE A 182 4.14 6.02 -0.85
CA ILE A 182 3.87 4.94 -1.80
C ILE A 182 2.41 4.49 -1.71
N SER A 183 1.91 4.26 -0.49
CA SER A 183 0.51 3.90 -0.27
C SER A 183 -0.45 4.98 -0.76
N ILE A 184 -0.08 6.25 -0.58
CA ILE A 184 -0.87 7.39 -1.06
C ILE A 184 -0.89 7.48 -2.59
N LEU A 185 0.22 7.20 -3.26
CA LEU A 185 0.26 7.17 -4.74
C LEU A 185 -0.57 6.00 -5.30
N ILE A 186 -0.53 4.82 -4.67
CA ILE A 186 -1.39 3.69 -5.03
C ILE A 186 -2.87 4.07 -4.83
N PHE A 187 -3.19 4.65 -3.67
CA PHE A 187 -4.53 5.16 -3.38
C PHE A 187 -5.01 6.16 -4.44
N ALA A 188 -4.16 7.13 -4.81
CA ALA A 188 -4.50 8.13 -5.82
C ALA A 188 -4.75 7.50 -7.20
N GLY A 189 -3.98 6.47 -7.58
CA GLY A 189 -4.21 5.68 -8.79
C GLY A 189 -5.58 5.00 -8.78
N ILE A 190 -5.88 4.28 -7.73
CA ILE A 190 -7.16 3.55 -7.59
C ILE A 190 -8.34 4.52 -7.50
N ALA A 191 -8.23 5.57 -6.68
CA ALA A 191 -9.29 6.56 -6.51
C ALA A 191 -9.62 7.30 -7.81
N ALA A 192 -8.65 7.47 -8.69
CA ALA A 192 -8.85 8.06 -10.01
C ALA A 192 -9.72 7.20 -10.96
N GLY A 193 -9.80 5.89 -10.72
CA GLY A 193 -10.68 4.97 -11.45
C GLY A 193 -12.14 4.98 -10.97
N LEU A 194 -12.42 5.50 -9.76
CA LEU A 194 -13.76 5.52 -9.15
C LEU A 194 -14.84 6.18 -10.04
N PRO A 195 -14.63 7.38 -10.59
CA PRO A 195 -15.64 8.01 -11.44
C PRO A 195 -16.00 7.18 -12.67
N ASN A 196 -14.98 6.55 -13.30
CA ASN A 196 -15.19 5.68 -14.47
C ASN A 196 -15.97 4.41 -14.10
N ALA A 197 -15.70 3.83 -12.93
CA ALA A 197 -16.42 2.66 -12.45
C ALA A 197 -17.92 2.97 -12.19
N ILE A 198 -18.20 4.11 -11.57
CA ILE A 198 -19.58 4.58 -11.35
C ILE A 198 -20.27 4.89 -12.70
N GLY A 199 -19.56 5.56 -13.60
CA GLY A 199 -20.05 5.85 -14.96
C GLY A 199 -20.40 4.57 -15.73
N GLY A 200 -19.52 3.57 -15.69
CA GLY A 200 -19.74 2.27 -16.34
C GLY A 200 -20.93 1.51 -15.77
N LEU A 201 -21.13 1.53 -14.43
CA LEU A 201 -22.30 0.92 -13.80
C LEU A 201 -23.61 1.60 -14.27
N LEU A 202 -23.63 2.93 -14.33
CA LEU A 202 -24.79 3.69 -14.80
C LEU A 202 -25.07 3.42 -16.30
N GLU A 203 -24.02 3.29 -17.12
CA GLU A 203 -24.15 2.95 -18.54
C GLU A 203 -24.77 1.56 -18.75
N LEU A 204 -24.38 0.54 -17.96
CA LEU A 204 -24.96 -0.79 -18.02
C LEU A 204 -26.45 -0.81 -17.64
N VAL A 205 -26.84 0.02 -16.68
CA VAL A 205 -28.25 0.20 -16.31
C VAL A 205 -28.99 0.91 -17.45
N ARG A 206 -28.39 1.95 -18.06
CA ARG A 206 -28.99 2.73 -19.13
C ARG A 206 -29.18 1.90 -20.41
N THR A 207 -28.23 1.04 -20.74
CA THR A 207 -28.29 0.16 -21.92
C THR A 207 -29.19 -1.07 -21.72
N GLY A 208 -29.74 -1.26 -20.51
CA GLY A 208 -30.57 -2.43 -20.18
C GLY A 208 -29.80 -3.74 -20.02
N ALA A 209 -28.45 -3.69 -20.09
CA ALA A 209 -27.60 -4.86 -19.88
C ALA A 209 -27.63 -5.33 -18.43
N MET A 210 -27.98 -4.45 -17.49
CA MET A 210 -28.14 -4.76 -16.06
C MET A 210 -29.46 -4.21 -15.53
N ASN A 211 -30.15 -5.02 -14.71
CA ASN A 211 -31.36 -4.58 -14.02
C ASN A 211 -30.99 -3.54 -12.93
N ILE A 212 -31.77 -2.48 -12.86
CA ILE A 212 -31.58 -1.40 -11.86
C ILE A 212 -31.56 -1.94 -10.40
N LEU A 213 -32.36 -2.97 -10.10
CA LEU A 213 -32.35 -3.63 -8.79
C LEU A 213 -31.00 -4.25 -8.46
N VAL A 214 -30.38 -4.90 -9.45
CA VAL A 214 -29.04 -5.51 -9.28
C VAL A 214 -27.99 -4.43 -9.03
N ALA A 215 -28.03 -3.31 -9.75
CA ALA A 215 -27.13 -2.18 -9.53
C ALA A 215 -27.26 -1.60 -8.11
N ILE A 216 -28.49 -1.43 -7.61
CA ILE A 216 -28.74 -0.96 -6.23
C ILE A 216 -28.19 -1.95 -5.21
N VAL A 217 -28.39 -3.27 -5.40
CA VAL A 217 -27.83 -4.31 -4.51
C VAL A 217 -26.30 -4.25 -4.51
N ILE A 218 -25.66 -4.08 -5.67
CA ILE A 218 -24.20 -3.96 -5.76
C ILE A 218 -23.70 -2.77 -4.96
N VAL A 219 -24.30 -1.58 -5.13
CA VAL A 219 -23.92 -0.39 -4.35
C VAL A 219 -24.12 -0.63 -2.86
N ALA A 220 -25.24 -1.23 -2.46
CA ALA A 220 -25.50 -1.57 -1.06
C ALA A 220 -24.42 -2.54 -0.49
N VAL A 221 -24.02 -3.55 -1.26
CA VAL A 221 -22.94 -4.48 -0.87
C VAL A 221 -21.60 -3.74 -0.71
N VAL A 222 -21.24 -2.85 -1.64
CA VAL A 222 -20.01 -2.05 -1.55
C VAL A 222 -20.00 -1.19 -0.29
N VAL A 223 -21.10 -0.52 0.03
CA VAL A 223 -21.24 0.30 1.24
C VAL A 223 -21.12 -0.58 2.50
N LEU A 224 -21.81 -1.74 2.52
CA LEU A 224 -21.77 -2.67 3.64
C LEU A 224 -20.35 -3.23 3.87
N VAL A 225 -19.67 -3.63 2.80
CA VAL A 225 -18.27 -4.11 2.88
C VAL A 225 -17.35 -2.99 3.35
N THR A 226 -17.50 -1.76 2.85
CA THR A 226 -16.73 -0.60 3.31
C THR A 226 -16.93 -0.38 4.80
N TYR A 227 -18.17 -0.40 5.27
CA TYR A 227 -18.48 -0.28 6.70
C TYR A 227 -17.83 -1.39 7.53
N PHE A 228 -17.92 -2.63 7.05
CA PHE A 228 -17.30 -3.79 7.72
C PHE A 228 -15.78 -3.66 7.79
N VAL A 229 -15.13 -3.23 6.69
CA VAL A 229 -13.68 -2.97 6.65
C VAL A 229 -13.28 -1.90 7.66
N VAL A 230 -13.99 -0.76 7.71
CA VAL A 230 -13.73 0.30 8.69
C VAL A 230 -13.91 -0.21 10.12
N PHE A 231 -14.94 -1.01 10.38
CA PHE A 231 -15.20 -1.58 11.70
C PHE A 231 -14.06 -2.49 12.15
N VAL A 232 -13.59 -3.41 11.31
CA VAL A 232 -12.51 -4.33 11.63
C VAL A 232 -11.16 -3.62 11.79
N GLU A 233 -10.84 -2.67 10.90
CA GLU A 233 -9.57 -1.94 10.93
C GLU A 233 -9.45 -1.00 12.15
N ARG A 234 -10.56 -0.53 12.69
CA ARG A 234 -10.58 0.22 13.97
C ARG A 234 -10.45 -0.70 15.20
N GLY A 235 -10.65 -1.99 15.02
CA GLY A 235 -10.59 -2.99 16.09
C GLY A 235 -9.18 -3.10 16.68
N GLN A 236 -9.08 -2.97 18.00
CA GLN A 236 -7.82 -3.10 18.73
C GLN A 236 -7.99 -4.01 19.94
N ARG A 237 -7.05 -4.93 20.13
CA ARG A 237 -6.92 -5.70 21.38
C ARG A 237 -6.02 -4.93 22.33
N LYS A 238 -6.57 -4.43 23.42
CA LYS A 238 -5.83 -3.72 24.48
C LYS A 238 -5.34 -4.72 25.52
N ILE A 239 -4.02 -4.85 25.67
CA ILE A 239 -3.40 -5.65 26.74
C ILE A 239 -3.11 -4.72 27.91
N LEU A 240 -3.62 -5.06 29.10
CA LEU A 240 -3.37 -4.28 30.31
C LEU A 240 -1.90 -4.40 30.72
N VAL A 241 -1.26 -3.27 30.96
CA VAL A 241 0.14 -3.17 31.42
C VAL A 241 0.18 -2.27 32.64
N ASN A 242 0.72 -2.78 33.74
CA ASN A 242 0.87 -2.05 34.98
C ASN A 242 2.33 -1.64 35.17
N TYR A 243 2.54 -0.39 35.62
CA TYR A 243 3.85 0.10 36.04
C TYR A 243 4.04 -0.11 37.52
N ALA A 244 5.23 -0.54 37.93
CA ALA A 244 5.56 -0.70 39.34
C ALA A 244 5.49 0.65 40.06
N ARG A 245 4.97 0.63 41.28
CA ARG A 245 4.98 1.82 42.16
C ARG A 245 6.42 2.20 42.46
N ARG A 246 6.80 3.45 42.21
CA ARG A 246 8.10 4.01 42.63
C ARG A 246 7.93 4.88 43.84
N GLN A 247 8.68 4.59 44.89
CA GLN A 247 8.81 5.44 46.04
C GLN A 247 10.12 6.23 45.94
N VAL A 248 10.03 7.54 45.92
CA VAL A 248 11.19 8.44 45.92
C VAL A 248 11.07 9.32 47.19
N GLY A 249 11.84 8.96 48.20
CA GLY A 249 11.70 9.57 49.52
C GLY A 249 10.34 9.30 50.18
N ASN A 250 9.68 10.32 50.73
CA ASN A 250 8.35 10.21 51.35
C ASN A 250 7.19 10.29 50.33
N LYS A 251 7.45 10.44 49.01
CA LYS A 251 6.41 10.52 47.98
C LYS A 251 6.29 9.19 47.27
N VAL A 252 5.11 8.58 47.32
CA VAL A 252 4.76 7.39 46.58
C VAL A 252 4.11 7.82 45.25
N TYR A 253 4.79 7.60 44.15
CA TYR A 253 4.20 7.75 42.83
C TYR A 253 3.39 6.49 42.54
N GLY A 254 2.05 6.63 42.45
CA GLY A 254 1.14 5.53 42.20
C GLY A 254 1.44 4.85 40.89
N GLY A 255 1.37 3.51 40.88
CA GLY A 255 1.48 2.74 39.63
C GLY A 255 0.36 3.15 38.67
N GLN A 256 0.72 3.66 37.51
CA GLN A 256 -0.25 3.93 36.42
C GLN A 256 -0.51 2.65 35.68
N SER A 257 -1.76 2.34 35.39
CA SER A 257 -2.14 1.29 34.45
C SER A 257 -2.23 1.88 33.06
N SER A 258 -1.59 1.26 32.10
CA SER A 258 -1.64 1.62 30.70
C SER A 258 -2.08 0.40 29.88
N HIS A 259 -2.33 0.61 28.59
CA HIS A 259 -2.73 -0.46 27.70
C HIS A 259 -1.79 -0.50 26.50
N LEU A 260 -1.33 -1.71 26.14
CA LEU A 260 -0.64 -1.94 24.86
C LEU A 260 -1.69 -2.25 23.81
N PRO A 261 -1.95 -1.34 22.85
CA PRO A 261 -2.93 -1.58 21.79
C PRO A 261 -2.30 -2.44 20.69
N LEU A 262 -2.92 -3.56 20.36
CA LEU A 262 -2.59 -4.37 19.19
C LEU A 262 -3.75 -4.28 18.19
N LYS A 263 -3.50 -3.85 16.96
CA LYS A 263 -4.51 -3.81 15.91
C LYS A 263 -4.97 -5.23 15.57
N LEU A 264 -6.24 -5.41 15.22
CA LEU A 264 -6.78 -6.68 14.75
C LEU A 264 -6.07 -7.11 13.45
N ASN A 265 -5.87 -6.17 12.55
CA ASN A 265 -5.08 -6.33 11.35
C ASN A 265 -3.73 -5.60 11.52
N MET A 266 -2.70 -6.33 11.99
CA MET A 266 -1.34 -5.79 12.13
C MET A 266 -0.63 -5.63 10.80
N ALA A 267 -1.00 -6.44 9.82
CA ALA A 267 -0.37 -6.47 8.50
C ALA A 267 -0.89 -5.37 7.56
N GLY A 268 -2.05 -4.77 7.85
CA GLY A 268 -2.65 -3.72 7.03
C GLY A 268 -3.00 -4.19 5.62
N VAL A 269 -2.78 -3.34 4.62
CA VAL A 269 -3.04 -3.60 3.19
C VAL A 269 -1.87 -4.22 2.44
N ILE A 270 -0.73 -4.40 3.09
CA ILE A 270 0.50 -4.86 2.44
C ILE A 270 0.40 -6.30 1.92
N PRO A 271 -0.17 -7.28 2.67
CA PRO A 271 -0.28 -8.65 2.19
C PRO A 271 -1.02 -8.83 0.86
N PRO A 272 -2.20 -8.25 0.63
CA PRO A 272 -2.86 -8.31 -0.68
C PRO A 272 -2.06 -7.68 -1.81
N ILE A 273 -1.36 -6.57 -1.55
CA ILE A 273 -0.49 -5.92 -2.53
C ILE A 273 0.69 -6.84 -2.89
N PHE A 274 1.27 -7.51 -1.89
CA PHE A 274 2.36 -8.45 -2.08
C PHE A 274 1.89 -9.70 -2.83
N ALA A 275 0.74 -10.25 -2.48
CA ALA A 275 0.15 -11.40 -3.15
C ALA A 275 -0.11 -11.10 -4.63
N SER A 276 -0.72 -9.96 -4.96
CA SER A 276 -0.95 -9.56 -6.34
C SER A 276 0.36 -9.33 -7.11
N SER A 277 1.35 -8.70 -6.50
CA SER A 277 2.66 -8.44 -7.14
C SER A 277 3.42 -9.73 -7.45
N ILE A 278 3.39 -10.72 -6.55
CA ILE A 278 4.05 -12.03 -6.78
C ILE A 278 3.36 -12.83 -7.89
N ILE A 279 2.03 -12.75 -7.99
CA ILE A 279 1.30 -13.44 -9.07
C ILE A 279 1.58 -12.76 -10.41
N LEU A 280 1.73 -11.44 -10.43
CA LEU A 280 2.02 -10.68 -11.65
C LEU A 280 3.42 -10.96 -12.23
N LEU A 281 4.43 -11.24 -11.39
CA LEU A 281 5.80 -11.52 -11.85
C LEU A 281 5.89 -12.75 -12.78
N PRO A 282 5.42 -13.96 -12.40
CA PRO A 282 5.44 -15.10 -13.30
C PRO A 282 4.62 -14.89 -14.57
N ALA A 283 3.46 -14.25 -14.45
CA ALA A 283 2.56 -14.00 -15.57
C ALA A 283 3.20 -13.06 -16.61
N THR A 284 3.90 -12.02 -16.19
CA THR A 284 4.68 -11.16 -17.09
C THR A 284 5.88 -11.89 -17.69
N LEU A 285 6.58 -12.73 -16.94
CA LEU A 285 7.68 -13.56 -17.44
C LEU A 285 7.21 -14.54 -18.51
N VAL A 286 6.08 -15.20 -18.27
CA VAL A 286 5.51 -16.18 -19.22
C VAL A 286 5.07 -15.50 -20.50
N SER A 287 4.41 -14.35 -20.43
CA SER A 287 4.02 -13.60 -21.64
C SER A 287 5.22 -13.25 -22.52
N TRP A 288 6.40 -13.20 -21.93
CA TRP A 288 7.67 -12.87 -22.57
C TRP A 288 8.39 -14.06 -23.21
N LEU A 289 8.53 -15.12 -22.42
CA LEU A 289 9.20 -16.33 -22.86
C LEU A 289 8.38 -17.11 -23.90
N SER A 290 7.08 -16.85 -23.97
CA SER A 290 6.14 -17.59 -24.81
C SER A 290 6.06 -17.12 -26.27
N THR A 291 7.03 -16.37 -26.77
CA THR A 291 7.11 -15.94 -28.19
C THR A 291 7.40 -17.10 -29.16
N GLY A 292 7.63 -18.33 -28.66
CA GLY A 292 7.86 -19.53 -29.46
C GLY A 292 6.88 -20.65 -29.14
N ASP A 293 6.62 -21.53 -30.13
CA ASP A 293 5.75 -22.72 -29.97
C ASP A 293 6.27 -23.76 -28.97
N SER A 294 7.52 -23.66 -28.56
CA SER A 294 8.19 -24.63 -27.68
C SER A 294 7.75 -24.60 -26.21
N MET A 295 6.97 -23.59 -25.79
CA MET A 295 6.62 -23.39 -24.36
C MET A 295 5.10 -23.32 -24.12
N ARG A 296 4.32 -24.16 -24.81
CA ARG A 296 2.84 -24.20 -24.65
C ARG A 296 2.42 -24.45 -23.20
N TRP A 297 3.12 -25.32 -22.48
CA TRP A 297 2.84 -25.62 -21.08
C TRP A 297 2.94 -24.38 -20.14
N LEU A 298 3.83 -23.43 -20.46
CA LEU A 298 3.94 -22.16 -19.75
C LEU A 298 2.73 -21.24 -20.01
N LYS A 299 2.21 -21.25 -21.26
CA LYS A 299 0.98 -20.51 -21.60
C LYS A 299 -0.23 -21.07 -20.85
N ASP A 300 -0.32 -22.40 -20.74
CA ASP A 300 -1.39 -23.07 -20.01
C ASP A 300 -1.35 -22.73 -18.51
N ILE A 301 -0.16 -22.71 -17.90
CA ILE A 301 0.01 -22.28 -16.50
C ILE A 301 -0.34 -20.79 -16.33
N ALA A 302 0.08 -19.93 -17.24
CA ALA A 302 -0.29 -18.51 -17.18
C ALA A 302 -1.79 -18.31 -17.35
N GLY A 303 -2.44 -19.09 -18.22
CA GLY A 303 -3.89 -19.10 -18.38
C GLY A 303 -4.62 -19.53 -17.11
N MET A 304 -4.09 -20.50 -16.37
CA MET A 304 -4.64 -20.94 -15.07
C MET A 304 -4.48 -19.88 -13.96
N LEU A 305 -3.47 -19.01 -14.07
CA LEU A 305 -3.20 -17.91 -13.14
C LEU A 305 -3.90 -16.60 -13.55
N THR A 306 -4.83 -16.64 -14.49
CA THR A 306 -5.62 -15.47 -14.89
C THR A 306 -6.71 -15.19 -13.86
N PRO A 307 -7.00 -13.92 -13.51
CA PRO A 307 -8.13 -13.57 -12.66
C PRO A 307 -9.43 -14.20 -13.14
N GLY A 308 -10.22 -14.74 -12.22
CA GLY A 308 -11.45 -15.45 -12.54
C GLY A 308 -11.30 -16.99 -12.64
N GLN A 309 -10.10 -17.53 -12.64
CA GLN A 309 -9.90 -18.99 -12.58
C GLN A 309 -9.87 -19.48 -11.12
N PRO A 310 -10.44 -20.69 -10.83
CA PRO A 310 -10.43 -21.23 -9.47
C PRO A 310 -9.02 -21.40 -8.89
N ILE A 311 -8.05 -21.76 -9.71
CA ILE A 311 -6.65 -21.94 -9.31
C ILE A 311 -6.03 -20.60 -8.90
N TYR A 312 -6.32 -19.53 -9.65
CA TYR A 312 -5.92 -18.17 -9.29
C TYR A 312 -6.47 -17.78 -7.91
N VAL A 313 -7.77 -17.99 -7.68
CA VAL A 313 -8.43 -17.65 -6.40
C VAL A 313 -7.81 -18.40 -5.23
N MET A 314 -7.54 -19.70 -5.38
CA MET A 314 -6.90 -20.50 -4.34
C MET A 314 -5.46 -20.04 -4.05
N PHE A 315 -4.68 -19.80 -5.10
CA PHE A 315 -3.29 -19.37 -4.96
C PHE A 315 -3.21 -17.96 -4.36
N TYR A 316 -4.11 -17.07 -4.78
CA TYR A 316 -4.20 -15.72 -4.26
C TYR A 316 -4.59 -15.70 -2.77
N ALA A 317 -5.58 -16.52 -2.37
CA ALA A 317 -5.96 -16.68 -0.98
C ALA A 317 -4.79 -17.21 -0.11
N ALA A 318 -4.12 -18.25 -0.59
CA ALA A 318 -2.95 -18.83 0.08
C ALA A 318 -1.81 -17.81 0.22
N ALA A 319 -1.53 -17.04 -0.83
CA ALA A 319 -0.53 -15.99 -0.82
C ALA A 319 -0.87 -14.88 0.18
N ILE A 320 -2.12 -14.41 0.23
CA ILE A 320 -2.57 -13.41 1.21
C ILE A 320 -2.33 -13.93 2.63
N VAL A 321 -2.76 -15.15 2.95
CA VAL A 321 -2.58 -15.75 4.28
C VAL A 321 -1.08 -15.83 4.61
N PHE A 322 -0.26 -16.36 3.71
CA PHE A 322 1.19 -16.44 3.90
C PHE A 322 1.79 -15.06 4.20
N PHE A 323 1.48 -14.04 3.40
CA PHE A 323 2.01 -12.70 3.61
C PHE A 323 1.48 -12.01 4.85
N CYS A 324 0.27 -12.32 5.31
CA CYS A 324 -0.24 -11.82 6.59
C CYS A 324 0.64 -12.28 7.75
N PHE A 325 0.97 -13.57 7.82
CA PHE A 325 1.85 -14.10 8.86
C PHE A 325 3.27 -13.60 8.70
N PHE A 326 3.80 -13.65 7.49
CA PHE A 326 5.16 -13.18 7.20
C PHE A 326 5.35 -11.72 7.59
N TYR A 327 4.46 -10.84 7.14
CA TYR A 327 4.58 -9.40 7.40
C TYR A 327 4.38 -9.05 8.88
N THR A 328 3.45 -9.71 9.56
CA THR A 328 3.26 -9.51 11.01
C THR A 328 4.52 -9.89 11.79
N ALA A 329 5.16 -11.01 11.44
CA ALA A 329 6.42 -11.42 12.05
C ALA A 329 7.58 -10.46 11.75
N LEU A 330 7.53 -9.77 10.59
CA LEU A 330 8.53 -8.80 10.16
C LEU A 330 8.42 -7.47 10.91
N VAL A 331 7.19 -7.00 11.12
CA VAL A 331 6.92 -5.65 11.67
C VAL A 331 6.96 -5.66 13.19
N PHE A 332 6.52 -6.73 13.82
CA PHE A 332 6.37 -6.80 15.26
C PHE A 332 7.33 -7.81 15.90
N ASN A 333 8.26 -7.30 16.72
CA ASN A 333 9.18 -8.13 17.50
C ASN A 333 8.70 -8.21 18.96
N SER A 334 8.06 -9.34 19.30
CA SER A 334 7.49 -9.57 20.63
C SER A 334 8.57 -9.60 21.73
N ARG A 335 9.78 -10.12 21.42
CA ARG A 335 10.89 -10.16 22.38
C ARG A 335 11.37 -8.76 22.73
N GLU A 336 11.62 -7.94 21.72
CA GLU A 336 12.05 -6.56 21.90
C GLU A 336 11.02 -5.74 22.65
N THR A 337 9.73 -5.92 22.33
CA THR A 337 8.62 -5.28 23.04
C THR A 337 8.57 -5.70 24.51
N ALA A 338 8.71 -7.00 24.81
CA ALA A 338 8.74 -7.51 26.18
C ALA A 338 9.96 -7.03 26.97
N GLU A 339 11.14 -6.91 26.34
CA GLU A 339 12.33 -6.35 26.95
C GLU A 339 12.18 -4.86 27.24
N ASN A 340 11.60 -4.08 26.33
CA ASN A 340 11.33 -2.66 26.51
C ASN A 340 10.33 -2.43 27.64
N LEU A 341 9.29 -3.25 27.76
CA LEU A 341 8.38 -3.25 28.90
C LEU A 341 9.11 -3.55 30.22
N LYS A 342 9.98 -4.57 30.22
CA LYS A 342 10.79 -4.91 31.41
C LYS A 342 11.74 -3.77 31.80
N LYS A 343 12.42 -3.14 30.83
CA LYS A 343 13.32 -1.99 31.08
C LYS A 343 12.58 -0.77 31.64
N SER A 344 11.34 -0.53 31.19
CA SER A 344 10.50 0.55 31.70
C SER A 344 9.81 0.23 33.05
N GLY A 345 10.04 -0.95 33.61
CA GLY A 345 9.39 -1.38 34.87
C GLY A 345 7.91 -1.72 34.70
N ALA A 346 7.48 -1.96 33.48
CA ALA A 346 6.12 -2.31 33.15
C ALA A 346 5.96 -3.85 33.08
N PHE A 347 4.82 -4.35 33.53
CA PHE A 347 4.52 -5.79 33.50
C PHE A 347 3.05 -6.05 33.18
N VAL A 348 2.79 -7.19 32.58
CA VAL A 348 1.43 -7.69 32.36
C VAL A 348 0.97 -8.42 33.61
N PRO A 349 -0.20 -8.09 34.20
CA PRO A 349 -0.68 -8.76 35.40
C PRO A 349 -0.77 -10.27 35.22
N GLY A 350 -0.20 -11.01 36.20
CA GLY A 350 -0.20 -12.48 36.18
C GLY A 350 0.88 -13.14 35.32
N ILE A 351 1.75 -12.37 34.64
CA ILE A 351 2.79 -12.91 33.76
C ILE A 351 4.17 -12.36 34.17
N ARG A 352 5.19 -13.23 34.24
CA ARG A 352 6.56 -12.81 34.56
C ARG A 352 7.12 -11.92 33.44
N PRO A 353 7.73 -10.77 33.78
CA PRO A 353 8.40 -9.90 32.81
C PRO A 353 9.54 -10.63 32.07
N GLY A 354 9.69 -10.38 30.77
CA GLY A 354 10.70 -11.00 29.93
C GLY A 354 10.14 -12.06 28.98
N ASP A 355 10.78 -13.24 28.86
CA ASP A 355 10.43 -14.27 27.87
C ASP A 355 8.99 -14.76 27.95
N GLN A 356 8.42 -14.85 29.15
CA GLN A 356 7.03 -15.27 29.29
C GLN A 356 6.06 -14.23 28.77
N THR A 357 6.36 -12.95 28.96
CA THR A 357 5.61 -11.84 28.37
C THR A 357 5.73 -11.86 26.84
N ALA A 358 6.91 -12.13 26.29
CA ALA A 358 7.10 -12.29 24.85
C ALA A 358 6.25 -13.42 24.27
N LYS A 359 6.30 -14.61 24.88
CA LYS A 359 5.47 -15.76 24.46
C LYS A 359 3.95 -15.50 24.54
N TYR A 360 3.53 -14.74 25.55
CA TYR A 360 2.13 -14.34 25.69
C TYR A 360 1.69 -13.39 24.58
N ILE A 361 2.52 -12.38 24.26
CA ILE A 361 2.27 -11.42 23.18
C ILE A 361 2.25 -12.17 21.84
N ASP A 362 3.21 -13.08 21.58
CA ASP A 362 3.25 -13.92 20.38
C ASP A 362 1.97 -14.74 20.19
N LYS A 363 1.48 -15.35 21.26
CA LYS A 363 0.24 -16.14 21.19
C LYS A 363 -0.98 -15.28 20.83
N ILE A 364 -1.03 -14.04 21.33
CA ILE A 364 -2.11 -13.10 20.99
C ILE A 364 -1.94 -12.65 19.54
N LEU A 365 -0.74 -12.30 19.12
CA LEU A 365 -0.44 -11.89 17.74
C LEU A 365 -0.82 -12.96 16.72
N LEU A 366 -0.43 -14.22 16.96
CA LEU A 366 -0.81 -15.34 16.11
C LEU A 366 -2.33 -15.44 15.91
N ARG A 367 -3.10 -15.29 17.00
CA ARG A 367 -4.57 -15.35 16.92
C ARG A 367 -5.15 -14.15 16.18
N LEU A 368 -4.61 -12.94 16.41
CA LEU A 368 -5.03 -11.74 15.72
C LEU A 368 -4.69 -11.79 14.24
N THR A 369 -3.47 -12.26 13.89
CA THR A 369 -3.03 -12.42 12.51
C THR A 369 -3.90 -13.46 11.78
N PHE A 370 -4.25 -14.55 12.41
CA PHE A 370 -5.15 -15.56 11.82
C PHE A 370 -6.53 -14.96 11.52
N ALA A 371 -7.14 -14.27 12.48
CA ALA A 371 -8.42 -13.60 12.29
C ALA A 371 -8.33 -12.51 11.21
N GLY A 372 -7.26 -11.72 11.22
CA GLY A 372 -6.96 -10.72 10.21
C GLY A 372 -6.76 -11.30 8.81
N ALA A 373 -6.06 -12.43 8.69
CA ALA A 373 -5.85 -13.12 7.42
C ALA A 373 -7.16 -13.61 6.81
N ILE A 374 -8.04 -14.24 7.61
CA ILE A 374 -9.37 -14.66 7.15
C ILE A 374 -10.19 -13.45 6.68
N TYR A 375 -10.20 -12.38 7.46
CA TYR A 375 -10.90 -11.15 7.14
C TYR A 375 -10.41 -10.56 5.81
N ILE A 376 -9.08 -10.36 5.64
CA ILE A 376 -8.50 -9.80 4.42
C ILE A 376 -8.81 -10.68 3.22
N THR A 377 -8.62 -12.00 3.35
CA THR A 377 -8.90 -12.96 2.27
C THR A 377 -10.36 -12.89 1.85
N PHE A 378 -11.29 -12.83 2.81
CA PHE A 378 -12.72 -12.71 2.51
C PHE A 378 -13.04 -11.41 1.76
N VAL A 379 -12.52 -10.26 2.24
CA VAL A 379 -12.75 -8.96 1.59
C VAL A 379 -12.14 -8.90 0.20
N CYS A 380 -10.96 -9.49 -0.01
CA CYS A 380 -10.29 -9.49 -1.32
C CYS A 380 -10.96 -10.41 -2.32
N LEU A 381 -11.50 -11.56 -1.89
CA LEU A 381 -12.13 -12.54 -2.79
C LEU A 381 -13.60 -12.22 -3.09
N LEU A 382 -14.29 -11.48 -2.23
CA LEU A 382 -15.71 -11.19 -2.40
C LEU A 382 -16.04 -10.55 -3.77
N PRO A 383 -15.32 -9.52 -4.26
CA PRO A 383 -15.57 -8.97 -5.59
C PRO A 383 -15.23 -9.94 -6.74
N GLU A 384 -14.22 -10.80 -6.57
CA GLU A 384 -13.90 -11.83 -7.56
C GLU A 384 -15.09 -12.77 -7.77
N PHE A 385 -15.78 -13.17 -6.72
CA PHE A 385 -17.02 -13.95 -6.82
C PHE A 385 -18.15 -13.19 -7.49
N LEU A 386 -18.27 -11.88 -7.23
CA LEU A 386 -19.28 -11.03 -7.87
C LEU A 386 -19.04 -10.88 -9.38
N ILE A 387 -17.79 -10.70 -9.79
CA ILE A 387 -17.39 -10.64 -11.21
C ILE A 387 -17.72 -11.95 -11.91
N LEU A 388 -17.37 -13.09 -11.32
CA LEU A 388 -17.61 -14.42 -11.89
C LEU A 388 -19.11 -14.73 -12.07
N LYS A 389 -19.95 -14.28 -11.15
CA LYS A 389 -21.38 -14.61 -11.16
C LYS A 389 -22.24 -13.65 -11.97
N TYR A 390 -21.88 -12.37 -12.02
CA TYR A 390 -22.72 -11.31 -12.59
C TYR A 390 -22.11 -10.59 -13.77
N ASN A 391 -20.89 -10.97 -14.24
CA ASN A 391 -20.16 -10.31 -15.35
C ASN A 391 -20.14 -8.77 -15.23
N VAL A 392 -20.11 -8.28 -14.01
CA VAL A 392 -20.07 -6.84 -13.74
C VAL A 392 -18.69 -6.35 -14.08
N PRO A 393 -18.50 -5.33 -14.93
CA PRO A 393 -17.21 -4.70 -15.15
C PRO A 393 -16.82 -3.93 -13.88
N PHE A 394 -16.45 -4.66 -12.84
CA PHE A 394 -16.10 -4.08 -11.55
C PHE A 394 -14.62 -3.73 -11.56
N TYR A 395 -14.32 -2.46 -11.74
CA TYR A 395 -13.00 -1.87 -11.45
C TYR A 395 -12.66 -1.88 -9.95
N PHE A 396 -13.57 -2.31 -9.11
CA PHE A 396 -13.39 -2.45 -7.67
C PHE A 396 -13.07 -3.89 -7.29
N GLY A 397 -11.84 -4.33 -7.57
CA GLY A 397 -11.32 -5.52 -6.90
C GLY A 397 -11.32 -5.32 -5.38
N GLY A 398 -11.47 -6.39 -4.60
CA GLY A 398 -11.47 -6.31 -3.13
C GLY A 398 -10.22 -5.66 -2.55
N THR A 399 -9.09 -5.81 -3.22
CA THR A 399 -7.83 -5.13 -2.88
C THR A 399 -7.93 -3.63 -3.01
N SER A 400 -8.56 -3.10 -4.05
CA SER A 400 -8.67 -1.64 -4.26
C SER A 400 -9.55 -0.98 -3.21
N LEU A 401 -10.68 -1.60 -2.86
CA LEU A 401 -11.56 -1.10 -1.81
C LEU A 401 -10.84 -1.10 -0.45
N LEU A 402 -10.16 -2.20 -0.12
CA LEU A 402 -9.39 -2.32 1.11
C LEU A 402 -8.26 -1.28 1.19
N ILE A 403 -7.52 -1.06 0.09
CA ILE A 403 -6.47 -0.04 0.02
C ILE A 403 -7.06 1.36 0.22
N ILE A 404 -8.16 1.71 -0.47
CA ILE A 404 -8.82 3.01 -0.31
C ILE A 404 -9.18 3.26 1.15
N VAL A 405 -9.84 2.31 1.81
CA VAL A 405 -10.31 2.48 3.17
C VAL A 405 -9.15 2.58 4.15
N VAL A 406 -8.20 1.64 4.11
CA VAL A 406 -7.11 1.58 5.09
C VAL A 406 -6.14 2.74 4.93
N VAL A 407 -5.76 3.11 3.69
CA VAL A 407 -4.87 4.26 3.47
C VAL A 407 -5.55 5.57 3.93
N THR A 408 -6.85 5.73 3.67
CA THR A 408 -7.60 6.90 4.17
C THR A 408 -7.63 6.92 5.70
N MET A 409 -7.86 5.77 6.35
CA MET A 409 -7.87 5.68 7.82
C MET A 409 -6.49 5.96 8.42
N ASP A 410 -5.42 5.40 7.85
CA ASP A 410 -4.05 5.65 8.32
C ASP A 410 -3.65 7.12 8.11
N PHE A 411 -4.05 7.73 7.00
CA PHE A 411 -3.86 9.16 6.76
C PHE A 411 -4.59 10.01 7.80
N MET A 412 -5.87 9.73 8.06
CA MET A 412 -6.66 10.44 9.08
C MET A 412 -6.07 10.29 10.48
N ALA A 413 -5.62 9.08 10.84
CA ALA A 413 -4.96 8.83 12.12
C ALA A 413 -3.66 9.63 12.27
N GLN A 414 -2.86 9.75 11.21
CA GLN A 414 -1.64 10.56 11.23
C GLN A 414 -1.92 12.06 11.36
N VAL A 415 -2.94 12.56 10.63
CA VAL A 415 -3.38 13.96 10.78
C VAL A 415 -3.83 14.24 12.20
N GLN A 416 -4.64 13.34 12.80
CA GLN A 416 -5.11 13.47 14.18
C GLN A 416 -3.95 13.45 15.18
N ASN A 417 -3.01 12.52 15.04
CA ASN A 417 -1.84 12.44 15.92
C ASN A 417 -0.98 13.71 15.83
N TYR A 418 -0.79 14.23 14.61
CA TYR A 418 -0.05 15.48 14.41
C TYR A 418 -0.75 16.67 15.07
N MET A 419 -2.08 16.79 14.93
CA MET A 419 -2.87 17.84 15.59
C MET A 419 -2.80 17.75 17.11
N MET A 420 -2.92 16.54 17.67
CA MET A 420 -2.82 16.33 19.13
C MET A 420 -1.43 16.69 19.66
N SER A 421 -0.36 16.30 18.98
CA SER A 421 1.02 16.67 19.34
C SER A 421 1.19 18.18 19.40
N GLN A 422 0.70 18.91 18.43
CA GLN A 422 0.78 20.39 18.42
C GLN A 422 -0.05 21.06 19.52
N GLN A 423 -1.22 20.50 19.83
CA GLN A 423 -2.02 21.00 20.97
C GLN A 423 -1.29 20.80 22.29
N TYR A 424 -0.64 19.63 22.47
CA TYR A 424 0.12 19.33 23.67
C TYR A 424 1.31 20.28 23.87
N ASP A 425 2.09 20.54 22.81
CA ASP A 425 3.18 21.52 22.82
C ASP A 425 2.70 22.93 23.16
N SER A 426 1.53 23.32 22.69
CA SER A 426 0.94 24.62 23.01
C SER A 426 0.53 24.76 24.48
N LEU A 427 0.07 23.66 25.08
CA LEU A 427 -0.29 23.60 26.52
C LEU A 427 0.96 23.63 27.38
N LEU A 428 2.02 22.90 27.05
CA LEU A 428 3.30 22.91 27.74
C LEU A 428 3.95 24.29 27.71
N LYS A 429 3.94 24.97 26.56
CA LYS A 429 4.44 26.35 26.47
C LYS A 429 3.64 27.31 27.37
N LYS A 430 2.31 27.18 27.46
CA LYS A 430 1.47 27.98 28.32
C LYS A 430 1.71 27.67 29.81
N ALA A 431 1.96 26.41 30.16
CA ALA A 431 2.28 26.01 31.54
C ALA A 431 3.64 26.56 32.00
N ASN A 432 4.67 26.46 31.15
CA ASN A 432 6.01 27.01 31.45
C ASN A 432 6.01 28.55 31.56
N PHE A 433 5.19 29.25 30.78
CA PHE A 433 5.04 30.71 30.91
C PHE A 433 4.40 31.13 32.25
N LYS A 434 3.49 30.32 32.80
CA LYS A 434 2.90 30.59 34.12
C LYS A 434 3.90 30.38 35.28
N THR A 435 4.83 29.44 35.13
CA THR A 435 5.85 29.15 36.12
C THR A 435 6.95 30.23 36.15
N SER A 436 7.26 30.87 35.01
CA SER A 436 8.27 31.96 34.94
C SER A 436 7.73 33.33 35.34
N LEU A 437 6.41 33.52 35.42
CA LEU A 437 5.77 34.76 35.90
C LEU A 437 5.38 34.72 37.40
N GLY A 438 5.60 33.58 38.06
CA GLY A 438 5.30 33.37 39.48
C GLY A 438 6.55 33.16 40.35
N ALA A 439 7.74 33.42 39.84
CA ALA A 439 9.02 33.51 40.53
C ALA A 439 9.56 34.93 40.33
#